data_41449f9150ea7f3da152e3bce8c078c6
#
_entry.id   41449f9150ea7f3da152e3bce8c078c6
#
_cell.length_a   1.000
_cell.length_b   1.000
_cell.length_c   1.000
_cell.angle_alpha   90.00
_cell.angle_beta   90.00
_cell.angle_gamma   90.00
#
_symmetry.space_group_name_H-M   'P 1'
#
loop_
_entity.id
_entity.type
_entity.pdbx_description
1 polymer ?
#
loop_
_entity_poly.entity_id
_entity_poly.type
_entity_poly.pdbx_seq_one_letter_code
_entity_poly.pdbx_strand_id
1 'polypeptide(L)'
;MIVVMHFLQPDVFLSWRNVTNIFKQISWQSMLALGVFMVIVTAGIDLSVGSIMMLSLMILAIVAKAGAPWFIVVLTPLVAGFLCGLFNGMGITLLRMPHPFIMTLGTLYIFRGAGNLISGGTPISGFTDEVRYLGHGRIDLTWLGLEKSQYLPVSLVLIAIVYIIFWIFMNHTRTGKWIYAIGGNPNAARASGVNVNKILVIVYSLCGFLSGIGALILAGRADSGYPNAGLQSELDAIAACIIGGASFFGGRGTVLGVFAGVMIMGILRNGLNLMDVSSFWQQVLIGSIIVLAVYVDVLRRDLGTRK
;
A
#
# COMPACT_ATOMS: atom_id res chain seq x y z
N MET A 1 -19.42 5.70 10.69
CA MET A 1 -19.12 6.25 9.36
C MET A 1 -20.05 5.71 8.28
N ILE A 2 -20.13 4.39 8.02
CA ILE A 2 -21.04 3.79 7.00
C ILE A 2 -22.48 4.26 7.18
N VAL A 3 -23.01 4.18 8.40
CA VAL A 3 -24.39 4.64 8.72
C VAL A 3 -24.58 6.12 8.37
N VAL A 4 -23.65 6.98 8.79
CA VAL A 4 -23.71 8.43 8.50
C VAL A 4 -23.71 8.69 7.00
N MET A 5 -22.81 8.03 6.24
CA MET A 5 -22.72 8.19 4.79
C MET A 5 -23.97 7.66 4.06
N HIS A 6 -24.57 6.58 4.57
CA HIS A 6 -25.82 6.08 4.01
C HIS A 6 -26.98 7.07 4.20
N PHE A 7 -27.08 7.70 5.38
CA PHE A 7 -28.11 8.73 5.62
C PHE A 7 -27.91 10.00 4.76
N LEU A 8 -26.66 10.37 4.49
CA LEU A 8 -26.34 11.54 3.66
C LEU A 8 -26.53 11.30 2.16
N GLN A 9 -26.34 10.05 1.71
CA GLN A 9 -26.40 9.64 0.29
C GLN A 9 -27.08 8.26 0.15
N PRO A 10 -28.40 8.14 0.48
CA PRO A 10 -29.07 6.85 0.62
C PRO A 10 -29.12 6.04 -0.68
N ASP A 11 -29.31 6.70 -1.82
CA ASP A 11 -29.50 6.04 -3.10
C ASP A 11 -28.19 5.60 -3.76
N VAL A 12 -27.07 6.21 -3.37
CA VAL A 12 -25.78 6.03 -4.07
C VAL A 12 -24.79 5.26 -3.22
N PHE A 13 -24.68 5.56 -1.93
CA PHE A 13 -23.57 5.09 -1.10
C PHE A 13 -23.47 3.57 -0.99
N LEU A 14 -24.58 2.85 -0.73
CA LEU A 14 -24.63 1.39 -0.67
C LEU A 14 -24.97 0.71 -2.01
N SER A 15 -25.04 1.47 -3.11
CA SER A 15 -25.25 0.86 -4.42
C SER A 15 -24.08 -0.08 -4.77
N TRP A 16 -24.38 -1.19 -5.47
CA TRP A 16 -23.36 -2.14 -5.91
C TRP A 16 -22.23 -1.45 -6.70
N ARG A 17 -22.59 -0.50 -7.54
CA ARG A 17 -21.65 0.31 -8.33
C ARG A 17 -20.68 1.07 -7.43
N ASN A 18 -21.16 1.72 -6.37
CA ASN A 18 -20.30 2.48 -5.47
C ASN A 18 -19.44 1.58 -4.59
N VAL A 19 -20.00 0.50 -4.05
CA VAL A 19 -19.25 -0.50 -3.27
C VAL A 19 -18.11 -1.09 -4.10
N THR A 20 -18.36 -1.52 -5.33
CA THR A 20 -17.31 -2.03 -6.22
C THR A 20 -16.27 -0.95 -6.58
N ASN A 21 -16.70 0.32 -6.70
CA ASN A 21 -15.79 1.44 -6.93
C ASN A 21 -14.86 1.68 -5.72
N ILE A 22 -15.38 1.59 -4.49
CA ILE A 22 -14.55 1.66 -3.27
C ILE A 22 -13.48 0.58 -3.32
N PHE A 23 -13.82 -0.67 -3.58
CA PHE A 23 -12.85 -1.76 -3.66
C PHE A 23 -11.80 -1.55 -4.76
N LYS A 24 -12.20 -1.06 -5.93
CA LYS A 24 -11.26 -0.70 -7.00
C LYS A 24 -10.33 0.45 -6.61
N GLN A 25 -10.84 1.42 -5.84
CA GLN A 25 -10.05 2.56 -5.40
C GLN A 25 -8.99 2.16 -4.37
N ILE A 26 -9.37 1.34 -3.39
CA ILE A 26 -8.45 0.91 -2.33
C ILE A 26 -7.48 -0.19 -2.77
N SER A 27 -7.67 -0.81 -3.94
CA SER A 27 -6.93 -2.02 -4.31
C SER A 27 -5.41 -1.82 -4.37
N TRP A 28 -4.95 -0.78 -5.04
CA TRP A 28 -3.53 -0.45 -5.10
C TRP A 28 -3.00 0.14 -3.78
N GLN A 29 -3.83 0.92 -3.07
CA GLN A 29 -3.49 1.50 -1.77
C GLN A 29 -3.30 0.41 -0.70
N SER A 30 -4.11 -0.65 -0.73
CA SER A 30 -3.96 -1.78 0.19
C SER A 30 -2.64 -2.52 0.03
N MET A 31 -2.08 -2.57 -1.19
CA MET A 31 -0.75 -3.15 -1.40
C MET A 31 0.33 -2.32 -0.72
N LEU A 32 0.29 -0.99 -0.90
CA LEU A 32 1.24 -0.09 -0.24
C LEU A 32 1.11 -0.16 1.29
N ALA A 33 -0.12 -0.11 1.80
CA ALA A 33 -0.37 -0.18 3.23
C ALA A 33 0.15 -1.49 3.85
N LEU A 34 -0.02 -2.62 3.16
CA LEU A 34 0.50 -3.90 3.63
C LEU A 34 2.03 -3.95 3.65
N GLY A 35 2.69 -3.31 2.68
CA GLY A 35 4.14 -3.14 2.65
C GLY A 35 4.64 -2.26 3.80
N VAL A 36 4.04 -1.08 3.95
CA VAL A 36 4.36 -0.12 5.02
C VAL A 36 4.10 -0.72 6.40
N PHE A 37 3.07 -1.54 6.55
CA PHE A 37 2.77 -2.25 7.79
C PHE A 37 3.95 -3.08 8.28
N MET A 38 4.58 -3.88 7.42
CA MET A 38 5.74 -4.68 7.82
C MET A 38 6.89 -3.79 8.27
N VAL A 39 7.11 -2.66 7.61
CA VAL A 39 8.13 -1.67 7.98
C VAL A 39 7.81 -1.05 9.35
N ILE A 40 6.56 -0.61 9.58
CA ILE A 40 6.11 -0.03 10.85
C ILE A 40 6.25 -1.04 11.99
N VAL A 41 5.91 -2.31 11.75
CA VAL A 41 6.07 -3.36 12.76
C VAL A 41 7.54 -3.53 13.18
N THR A 42 8.53 -3.24 12.33
CA THR A 42 9.94 -3.19 12.71
C THR A 42 10.39 -1.88 13.37
N ALA A 43 9.47 -0.99 13.72
CA ALA A 43 9.71 0.39 14.16
C ALA A 43 10.44 1.25 13.10
N GLY A 44 10.30 0.92 11.82
CA GLY A 44 10.81 1.67 10.68
C GLY A 44 9.75 2.56 10.05
N ILE A 45 10.19 3.46 9.16
CA ILE A 45 9.33 4.28 8.31
C ILE A 45 9.85 4.18 6.87
N ASP A 46 8.95 3.97 5.92
CA ASP A 46 9.26 4.01 4.49
C ASP A 46 8.40 5.07 3.80
N LEU A 47 9.03 6.18 3.46
CA LEU A 47 8.40 7.26 2.71
C LEU A 47 8.51 7.08 1.19
N SER A 48 9.23 6.08 0.73
CA SER A 48 9.51 5.91 -0.70
C SER A 48 8.46 5.06 -1.44
N VAL A 49 7.52 4.43 -0.73
CA VAL A 49 6.57 3.45 -1.32
C VAL A 49 5.75 4.04 -2.49
N GLY A 50 5.32 5.31 -2.37
CA GLY A 50 4.59 6.01 -3.44
C GLY A 50 5.48 6.28 -4.65
N SER A 51 6.75 6.62 -4.44
CA SER A 51 7.73 6.84 -5.51
C SER A 51 8.24 5.54 -6.14
N ILE A 52 8.37 4.46 -5.35
CA ILE A 52 8.64 3.10 -5.86
C ILE A 52 7.50 2.66 -6.77
N MET A 53 6.25 2.84 -6.33
CA MET A 53 5.07 2.51 -7.14
C MET A 53 5.07 3.31 -8.45
N MET A 54 5.31 4.62 -8.40
CA MET A 54 5.36 5.49 -9.58
C MET A 54 6.48 5.05 -10.54
N LEU A 55 7.70 4.83 -10.05
CA LEU A 55 8.81 4.39 -10.89
C LEU A 55 8.50 3.03 -11.54
N SER A 56 7.98 2.08 -10.76
CA SER A 56 7.58 0.76 -11.26
C SER A 56 6.48 0.85 -12.33
N LEU A 57 5.52 1.75 -12.14
CA LEU A 57 4.46 2.05 -13.10
C LEU A 57 5.02 2.64 -14.40
N MET A 58 5.99 3.57 -14.31
CA MET A 58 6.60 4.18 -15.49
C MET A 58 7.47 3.19 -16.27
N ILE A 59 8.22 2.32 -15.60
CA ILE A 59 8.99 1.27 -16.24
C ILE A 59 8.04 0.28 -16.95
N LEU A 60 6.95 -0.14 -16.29
CA LEU A 60 5.89 -0.95 -16.92
C LEU A 60 5.37 -0.27 -18.19
N ALA A 61 5.05 1.02 -18.12
CA ALA A 61 4.48 1.76 -19.23
C ALA A 61 5.41 1.82 -20.44
N ILE A 62 6.72 2.03 -20.20
CA ILE A 62 7.74 2.03 -21.27
C ILE A 62 7.89 0.64 -21.89
N VAL A 63 7.94 -0.41 -21.08
CA VAL A 63 8.07 -1.80 -21.55
C VAL A 63 6.82 -2.22 -22.35
N ALA A 64 5.63 -1.82 -21.91
CA ALA A 64 4.39 -2.05 -22.65
C ALA A 64 4.38 -1.31 -24.00
N LYS A 65 4.79 -0.04 -24.01
CA LYS A 65 4.88 0.77 -25.24
C LYS A 65 5.92 0.22 -26.24
N ALA A 66 6.96 -0.43 -25.73
CA ALA A 66 7.96 -1.11 -26.59
C ALA A 66 7.44 -2.41 -27.20
N GLY A 67 6.18 -2.81 -26.96
CA GLY A 67 5.57 -4.01 -27.54
C GLY A 67 6.03 -5.32 -26.88
N ALA A 68 6.51 -5.28 -25.65
CA ALA A 68 6.91 -6.49 -24.94
C ALA A 68 5.71 -7.43 -24.70
N PRO A 69 5.91 -8.75 -24.66
CA PRO A 69 4.86 -9.71 -24.30
C PRO A 69 4.23 -9.39 -22.95
N TRP A 70 2.92 -9.63 -22.80
CA TRP A 70 2.14 -9.26 -21.62
C TRP A 70 2.73 -9.76 -20.30
N PHE A 71 3.29 -10.98 -20.26
CA PHE A 71 3.89 -11.53 -19.04
C PHE A 71 5.15 -10.78 -18.61
N ILE A 72 5.95 -10.25 -19.56
CA ILE A 72 7.09 -9.38 -19.26
C ILE A 72 6.57 -8.05 -18.69
N VAL A 73 5.53 -7.47 -19.30
CA VAL A 73 4.92 -6.23 -18.82
C VAL A 73 4.41 -6.38 -17.40
N VAL A 74 3.75 -7.50 -17.07
CA VAL A 74 3.23 -7.80 -15.72
C VAL A 74 4.36 -8.01 -14.70
N LEU A 75 5.44 -8.71 -15.07
CA LEU A 75 6.58 -8.97 -14.17
C LEU A 75 7.42 -7.72 -13.91
N THR A 76 7.49 -6.81 -14.87
CA THR A 76 8.34 -5.61 -14.79
C THR A 76 8.14 -4.78 -13.51
N PRO A 77 6.92 -4.35 -13.14
CA PRO A 77 6.74 -3.53 -11.95
C PRO A 77 7.02 -4.30 -10.65
N LEU A 78 6.83 -5.62 -10.63
CA LEU A 78 7.13 -6.47 -9.48
C LEU A 78 8.63 -6.51 -9.22
N VAL A 79 9.42 -6.74 -10.28
CA VAL A 79 10.87 -6.77 -10.21
C VAL A 79 11.43 -5.38 -9.90
N ALA A 80 10.95 -4.34 -10.56
CA ALA A 80 11.38 -2.96 -10.31
C ALA A 80 11.10 -2.55 -8.87
N GLY A 81 9.89 -2.81 -8.37
CA GLY A 81 9.53 -2.53 -6.98
C GLY A 81 10.39 -3.30 -5.98
N PHE A 82 10.60 -4.61 -6.22
CA PHE A 82 11.47 -5.44 -5.38
C PHE A 82 12.91 -4.89 -5.34
N LEU A 83 13.49 -4.51 -6.47
CA LEU A 83 14.85 -3.97 -6.54
C LEU A 83 14.96 -2.62 -5.84
N CYS A 84 13.98 -1.73 -5.96
CA CYS A 84 13.94 -0.47 -5.22
C CYS A 84 13.87 -0.70 -3.70
N GLY A 85 13.01 -1.64 -3.25
CA GLY A 85 12.94 -2.01 -1.85
C GLY A 85 14.22 -2.68 -1.34
N LEU A 86 14.84 -3.54 -2.16
CA LEU A 86 16.15 -4.14 -1.86
C LEU A 86 17.23 -3.07 -1.69
N PHE A 87 17.26 -2.06 -2.58
CA PHE A 87 18.16 -0.93 -2.50
C PHE A 87 17.98 -0.17 -1.17
N ASN A 88 16.73 0.09 -0.75
CA ASN A 88 16.44 0.70 0.55
C ASN A 88 16.94 -0.16 1.71
N GLY A 89 16.60 -1.45 1.73
CA GLY A 89 16.98 -2.37 2.79
C GLY A 89 18.51 -2.52 2.91
N MET A 90 19.19 -2.63 1.78
CA MET A 90 20.66 -2.67 1.74
C MET A 90 21.27 -1.34 2.19
N GLY A 91 20.74 -0.21 1.71
CA GLY A 91 21.23 1.11 2.10
C GLY A 91 21.11 1.34 3.61
N ILE A 92 19.97 0.98 4.21
CA ILE A 92 19.77 1.10 5.66
C ILE A 92 20.79 0.25 6.44
N THR A 93 21.02 -0.99 6.00
CA THR A 93 21.81 -1.96 6.76
C THR A 93 23.32 -1.84 6.51
N LEU A 94 23.75 -1.65 5.27
CA LEU A 94 25.17 -1.57 4.89
C LEU A 94 25.78 -0.21 5.26
N LEU A 95 25.04 0.89 5.02
CA LEU A 95 25.49 2.23 5.39
C LEU A 95 25.26 2.54 6.87
N ARG A 96 24.68 1.61 7.62
CA ARG A 96 24.40 1.74 9.06
C ARG A 96 23.66 3.03 9.39
N MET A 97 22.64 3.34 8.59
CA MET A 97 21.88 4.58 8.76
C MET A 97 21.32 4.67 10.19
N PRO A 98 21.42 5.83 10.85
CA PRO A 98 20.96 6.00 12.24
C PRO A 98 19.44 5.81 12.36
N HIS A 99 18.71 6.14 11.31
CA HIS A 99 17.27 5.89 11.19
C HIS A 99 16.86 5.57 9.75
N PRO A 100 16.01 4.55 9.52
CA PRO A 100 15.54 4.18 8.18
C PRO A 100 14.89 5.32 7.38
N PHE A 101 14.25 6.25 8.08
CA PHE A 101 13.61 7.45 7.51
C PHE A 101 14.54 8.24 6.58
N ILE A 102 15.83 8.40 6.93
CA ILE A 102 16.78 9.20 6.13
C ILE A 102 16.99 8.55 4.76
N MET A 103 17.15 7.23 4.72
CA MET A 103 17.33 6.49 3.48
C MET A 103 16.08 6.60 2.61
N THR A 104 14.90 6.33 3.18
CA THR A 104 13.65 6.32 2.42
C THR A 104 13.19 7.69 1.99
N LEU A 105 13.50 8.74 2.74
CA LEU A 105 13.30 10.12 2.32
C LEU A 105 14.18 10.47 1.10
N GLY A 106 15.47 10.09 1.13
CA GLY A 106 16.38 10.28 -0.01
C GLY A 106 15.90 9.54 -1.25
N THR A 107 15.52 8.27 -1.10
CA THR A 107 15.04 7.44 -2.21
C THR A 107 13.66 7.84 -2.71
N LEU A 108 12.81 8.47 -1.90
CA LEU A 108 11.58 9.09 -2.36
C LEU A 108 11.87 10.07 -3.52
N TYR A 109 12.84 10.96 -3.34
CA TYR A 109 13.24 11.92 -4.39
C TYR A 109 13.95 11.23 -5.55
N ILE A 110 14.88 10.31 -5.28
CA ILE A 110 15.63 9.58 -6.32
C ILE A 110 14.66 8.82 -7.24
N PHE A 111 13.75 8.00 -6.69
CA PHE A 111 12.83 7.21 -7.50
C PHE A 111 11.79 8.06 -8.21
N ARG A 112 11.30 9.14 -7.57
CA ARG A 112 10.39 10.09 -8.20
C ARG A 112 11.09 10.80 -9.36
N GLY A 113 12.31 11.28 -9.14
CA GLY A 113 13.13 11.92 -10.18
C GLY A 113 13.45 10.97 -11.33
N ALA A 114 13.87 9.73 -11.04
CA ALA A 114 14.14 8.71 -12.05
C ALA A 114 12.90 8.41 -12.90
N GLY A 115 11.72 8.22 -12.28
CA GLY A 115 10.48 7.98 -13.00
C GLY A 115 10.10 9.15 -13.92
N ASN A 116 10.30 10.39 -13.48
CA ASN A 116 10.07 11.58 -14.31
C ASN A 116 11.07 11.68 -15.47
N LEU A 117 12.36 11.38 -15.22
CA LEU A 117 13.39 11.40 -16.26
C LEU A 117 13.10 10.38 -17.37
N ILE A 118 12.78 9.14 -17.03
CA ILE A 118 12.53 8.08 -18.03
C ILE A 118 11.24 8.31 -18.83
N SER A 119 10.25 9.02 -18.27
CA SER A 119 8.99 9.36 -18.94
C SER A 119 8.97 10.72 -19.63
N GLY A 120 10.03 11.53 -19.44
CA GLY A 120 10.03 12.92 -19.87
C GLY A 120 8.96 13.77 -19.18
N GLY A 121 8.50 13.36 -17.99
CA GLY A 121 7.44 14.02 -17.23
C GLY A 121 6.05 13.91 -17.87
N THR A 122 5.86 13.02 -18.84
CA THR A 122 4.59 12.87 -19.58
C THR A 122 3.92 11.54 -19.26
N PRO A 123 2.57 11.47 -19.27
CA PRO A 123 1.84 10.22 -19.17
C PRO A 123 2.09 9.30 -20.38
N ILE A 124 2.12 7.99 -20.14
CA ILE A 124 2.23 6.95 -21.16
C ILE A 124 1.01 6.06 -21.01
N SER A 125 0.16 6.00 -22.04
CA SER A 125 -1.13 5.28 -22.07
C SER A 125 -1.14 4.17 -23.10
N GLY A 126 -2.19 3.33 -23.07
CA GLY A 126 -2.45 2.31 -24.07
C GLY A 126 -1.83 0.96 -23.70
N PHE A 127 -2.20 0.42 -22.54
CA PHE A 127 -1.77 -0.89 -22.11
C PHE A 127 -2.56 -2.03 -22.80
N THR A 128 -2.00 -3.23 -22.76
CA THR A 128 -2.66 -4.42 -23.28
C THR A 128 -3.88 -4.81 -22.45
N ASP A 129 -4.79 -5.59 -23.03
CA ASP A 129 -6.03 -6.00 -22.37
C ASP A 129 -5.76 -6.80 -21.08
N GLU A 130 -4.69 -7.57 -21.05
CA GLU A 130 -4.30 -8.35 -19.88
C GLU A 130 -3.91 -7.45 -18.69
N VAL A 131 -3.18 -6.36 -18.94
CA VAL A 131 -2.83 -5.38 -17.91
C VAL A 131 -4.09 -4.64 -17.44
N ARG A 132 -4.94 -4.21 -18.37
CA ARG A 132 -6.22 -3.57 -18.05
C ARG A 132 -7.13 -4.49 -17.23
N TYR A 133 -7.14 -5.79 -17.52
CA TYR A 133 -7.94 -6.76 -16.80
C TYR A 133 -7.58 -6.86 -15.31
N LEU A 134 -6.31 -6.71 -14.94
CA LEU A 134 -5.88 -6.76 -13.52
C LEU A 134 -6.43 -5.59 -12.68
N GLY A 135 -6.63 -4.41 -13.27
CA GLY A 135 -7.16 -3.25 -12.55
C GLY A 135 -8.67 -3.00 -12.75
N HIS A 136 -9.19 -3.27 -13.97
CA HIS A 136 -10.57 -3.00 -14.38
C HIS A 136 -11.42 -4.26 -14.58
N GLY A 137 -10.81 -5.45 -14.60
CA GLY A 137 -11.48 -6.71 -14.89
C GLY A 137 -12.68 -6.97 -13.98
N ARG A 138 -13.65 -7.69 -14.53
CA ARG A 138 -14.90 -8.04 -13.88
C ARG A 138 -15.08 -9.55 -13.95
N ILE A 139 -15.39 -10.15 -12.82
CA ILE A 139 -15.79 -11.56 -12.75
C ILE A 139 -17.30 -11.58 -12.73
N ASP A 140 -17.87 -12.17 -13.76
CA ASP A 140 -19.33 -12.33 -13.90
C ASP A 140 -19.87 -13.23 -12.79
N LEU A 141 -20.93 -12.80 -12.14
CA LEU A 141 -21.61 -13.53 -11.07
C LEU A 141 -23.02 -13.98 -11.47
N THR A 142 -23.38 -13.94 -12.77
CA THR A 142 -24.71 -14.34 -13.26
C THR A 142 -25.02 -15.80 -12.97
N TRP A 143 -24.00 -16.66 -12.86
CA TRP A 143 -24.14 -18.06 -12.45
C TRP A 143 -24.64 -18.24 -10.99
N LEU A 144 -24.55 -17.18 -10.14
CA LEU A 144 -25.16 -17.12 -8.80
C LEU A 144 -26.57 -16.51 -8.81
N GLY A 145 -27.15 -16.24 -9.99
CA GLY A 145 -28.45 -15.59 -10.13
C GLY A 145 -28.42 -14.06 -9.95
N LEU A 146 -27.22 -13.46 -9.92
CA LEU A 146 -27.06 -12.01 -9.84
C LEU A 146 -27.19 -11.36 -11.21
N GLU A 147 -27.56 -10.08 -11.25
CA GLU A 147 -27.61 -9.30 -12.49
C GLU A 147 -26.21 -9.03 -13.07
N LYS A 148 -26.09 -8.85 -14.39
CA LYS A 148 -24.82 -8.48 -15.07
C LYS A 148 -24.19 -7.19 -14.53
N SER A 149 -24.99 -6.33 -13.92
CA SER A 149 -24.52 -5.11 -13.23
C SER A 149 -23.76 -5.44 -11.93
N GLN A 150 -23.98 -6.62 -11.37
CA GLN A 150 -23.42 -7.13 -10.12
C GLN A 150 -22.26 -8.07 -10.44
N TYR A 151 -21.05 -7.53 -10.44
CA TYR A 151 -19.81 -8.27 -10.72
C TYR A 151 -18.81 -8.14 -9.58
N LEU A 152 -17.86 -9.06 -9.49
CA LEU A 152 -16.74 -8.97 -8.57
C LEU A 152 -15.53 -8.35 -9.27
N PRO A 153 -14.93 -7.26 -8.75
CA PRO A 153 -13.70 -6.72 -9.33
C PRO A 153 -12.53 -7.70 -9.19
N VAL A 154 -11.77 -7.92 -10.26
CA VAL A 154 -10.55 -8.75 -10.24
C VAL A 154 -9.57 -8.23 -9.20
N SER A 155 -9.44 -6.91 -9.07
CA SER A 155 -8.58 -6.27 -8.08
C SER A 155 -8.93 -6.64 -6.63
N LEU A 156 -10.21 -6.91 -6.31
CA LEU A 156 -10.62 -7.39 -4.99
C LEU A 156 -10.12 -8.82 -4.73
N VAL A 157 -10.16 -9.68 -5.73
CA VAL A 157 -9.60 -11.03 -5.62
C VAL A 157 -8.10 -10.99 -5.40
N LEU A 158 -7.39 -10.11 -6.12
CA LEU A 158 -5.95 -9.89 -5.91
C LEU A 158 -5.66 -9.41 -4.47
N ILE A 159 -6.45 -8.47 -3.95
CA ILE A 159 -6.33 -8.05 -2.54
C ILE A 159 -6.46 -9.27 -1.63
N ALA A 160 -7.54 -10.04 -1.78
CA ALA A 160 -7.81 -11.18 -0.91
C ALA A 160 -6.66 -12.19 -0.93
N ILE A 161 -6.16 -12.55 -2.11
CA ILE A 161 -5.03 -13.49 -2.27
C ILE A 161 -3.78 -12.95 -1.57
N VAL A 162 -3.39 -11.70 -1.84
CA VAL A 162 -2.18 -11.10 -1.26
C VAL A 162 -2.31 -10.99 0.26
N TYR A 163 -3.46 -10.54 0.77
CA TYR A 163 -3.69 -10.42 2.21
C TYR A 163 -3.68 -11.78 2.92
N ILE A 164 -4.23 -12.83 2.32
CA ILE A 164 -4.18 -14.20 2.86
C ILE A 164 -2.72 -14.69 2.91
N ILE A 165 -1.95 -14.51 1.83
CA ILE A 165 -0.53 -14.89 1.78
C ILE A 165 0.26 -14.17 2.87
N PHE A 166 0.08 -12.85 3.01
CA PHE A 166 0.81 -12.07 4.00
C PHE A 166 0.29 -12.30 5.43
N TRP A 167 -0.98 -12.63 5.61
CA TRP A 167 -1.49 -13.08 6.91
C TRP A 167 -0.80 -14.39 7.35
N ILE A 168 -0.68 -15.37 6.44
CA ILE A 168 0.06 -16.61 6.71
C ILE A 168 1.54 -16.28 6.97
N PHE A 169 2.17 -15.45 6.15
CA PHE A 169 3.56 -15.06 6.29
C PHE A 169 3.84 -14.42 7.66
N MET A 170 3.05 -13.44 8.06
CA MET A 170 3.26 -12.70 9.30
C MET A 170 2.97 -13.54 10.56
N ASN A 171 1.93 -14.38 10.54
CA ASN A 171 1.49 -15.11 11.73
C ASN A 171 2.11 -16.51 11.85
N HIS A 172 2.42 -17.18 10.73
CA HIS A 172 2.78 -18.60 10.73
C HIS A 172 4.22 -18.88 10.30
N THR A 173 5.00 -17.87 9.85
CA THR A 173 6.41 -18.08 9.50
C THR A 173 7.35 -17.59 10.58
N ARG A 174 8.58 -18.15 10.61
CA ARG A 174 9.67 -17.68 11.47
C ARG A 174 10.02 -16.22 11.18
N THR A 175 10.07 -15.84 9.89
CA THR A 175 10.40 -14.47 9.47
C THR A 175 9.35 -13.49 9.97
N GLY A 176 8.05 -13.80 9.88
CA GLY A 176 7.00 -12.96 10.43
C GLY A 176 7.16 -12.73 11.94
N LYS A 177 7.42 -13.80 12.71
CA LYS A 177 7.67 -13.69 14.15
C LYS A 177 8.90 -12.84 14.46
N TRP A 178 9.98 -12.94 13.67
CA TRP A 178 11.18 -12.11 13.83
C TRP A 178 10.91 -10.63 13.52
N ILE A 179 10.05 -10.32 12.55
CA ILE A 179 9.62 -8.95 12.26
C ILE A 179 8.99 -8.32 13.51
N TYR A 180 8.06 -9.00 14.18
CA TYR A 180 7.46 -8.53 15.43
C TYR A 180 8.48 -8.43 16.57
N ALA A 181 9.38 -9.41 16.71
CA ALA A 181 10.41 -9.41 17.75
C ALA A 181 11.38 -8.23 17.60
N ILE A 182 11.81 -7.91 16.37
CA ILE A 182 12.68 -6.76 16.08
C ILE A 182 12.01 -5.46 16.50
N GLY A 183 10.73 -5.27 16.16
CA GLY A 183 10.01 -4.07 16.53
C GLY A 183 9.74 -3.94 18.02
N GLY A 184 9.63 -5.06 18.74
CA GLY A 184 9.50 -5.06 20.21
C GLY A 184 10.80 -4.67 20.92
N ASN A 185 11.90 -5.33 20.58
CA ASN A 185 13.24 -5.00 21.08
C ASN A 185 14.32 -5.57 20.15
N PRO A 186 14.95 -4.74 19.30
CA PRO A 186 15.95 -5.20 18.33
C PRO A 186 17.22 -5.78 18.99
N ASN A 187 17.57 -5.33 20.21
CA ASN A 187 18.73 -5.84 20.92
C ASN A 187 18.46 -7.24 21.51
N ALA A 188 17.28 -7.43 22.09
CA ALA A 188 16.85 -8.75 22.57
C ALA A 188 16.71 -9.74 21.41
N ALA A 189 16.15 -9.33 20.26
CA ALA A 189 16.06 -10.14 19.06
C ALA A 189 17.47 -10.59 18.59
N ARG A 190 18.43 -9.66 18.57
CA ARG A 190 19.84 -9.97 18.24
C ARG A 190 20.47 -10.98 19.22
N ALA A 191 20.27 -10.76 20.50
CA ALA A 191 20.78 -11.67 21.55
C ALA A 191 20.19 -13.09 21.42
N SER A 192 18.97 -13.21 20.89
CA SER A 192 18.28 -14.47 20.60
C SER A 192 18.69 -15.08 19.24
N GLY A 193 19.74 -14.57 18.56
CA GLY A 193 20.26 -15.12 17.32
C GLY A 193 19.57 -14.64 16.05
N VAL A 194 18.65 -13.66 16.13
CA VAL A 194 17.99 -13.11 14.95
C VAL A 194 18.95 -12.17 14.21
N ASN A 195 19.17 -12.44 12.90
CA ASN A 195 19.91 -11.51 12.06
C ASN A 195 19.01 -10.33 11.64
N VAL A 196 19.04 -9.27 12.48
CA VAL A 196 18.19 -8.07 12.30
C VAL A 196 18.41 -7.44 10.93
N ASN A 197 19.67 -7.32 10.46
CA ASN A 197 19.96 -6.70 9.16
C ASN A 197 19.34 -7.48 8.00
N LYS A 198 19.46 -8.81 8.02
CA LYS A 198 18.83 -9.66 6.99
C LYS A 198 17.31 -9.50 6.97
N ILE A 199 16.68 -9.44 8.14
CA ILE A 199 15.22 -9.28 8.22
C ILE A 199 14.79 -7.89 7.73
N LEU A 200 15.52 -6.83 8.06
CA LEU A 200 15.23 -5.49 7.54
C LEU A 200 15.34 -5.46 6.00
N VAL A 201 16.38 -6.05 5.41
CA VAL A 201 16.50 -6.15 3.94
C VAL A 201 15.27 -6.86 3.36
N ILE A 202 14.84 -7.98 3.94
CA ILE A 202 13.63 -8.71 3.49
C ILE A 202 12.39 -7.84 3.59
N VAL A 203 12.19 -7.12 4.69
CA VAL A 203 11.01 -6.28 4.94
C VAL A 203 10.91 -5.16 3.90
N TYR A 204 12.00 -4.42 3.66
CA TYR A 204 11.99 -3.35 2.66
C TYR A 204 11.87 -3.88 1.24
N SER A 205 12.48 -5.04 0.92
CA SER A 205 12.32 -5.69 -0.40
C SER A 205 10.87 -6.11 -0.65
N LEU A 206 10.20 -6.70 0.33
CA LEU A 206 8.78 -7.06 0.25
C LEU A 206 7.88 -5.82 0.19
N CYS A 207 8.22 -4.75 0.90
CA CYS A 207 7.51 -3.48 0.82
C CYS A 207 7.57 -2.89 -0.61
N GLY A 208 8.75 -2.89 -1.22
CA GLY A 208 8.93 -2.49 -2.61
C GLY A 208 8.21 -3.41 -3.60
N PHE A 209 8.25 -4.72 -3.38
CA PHE A 209 7.51 -5.71 -4.21
C PHE A 209 6.00 -5.45 -4.17
N LEU A 210 5.43 -5.19 -2.99
CA LEU A 210 4.02 -4.83 -2.84
C LEU A 210 3.69 -3.50 -3.51
N SER A 211 4.60 -2.53 -3.46
CA SER A 211 4.48 -1.27 -4.22
C SER A 211 4.44 -1.54 -5.74
N GLY A 212 5.22 -2.51 -6.22
CA GLY A 212 5.17 -2.99 -7.61
C GLY A 212 3.82 -3.64 -7.97
N ILE A 213 3.22 -4.44 -7.07
CA ILE A 213 1.84 -4.96 -7.26
C ILE A 213 0.85 -3.79 -7.32
N GLY A 214 1.00 -2.80 -6.43
CA GLY A 214 0.18 -1.59 -6.45
C GLY A 214 0.29 -0.84 -7.78
N ALA A 215 1.49 -0.74 -8.35
CA ALA A 215 1.73 -0.15 -9.65
C ALA A 215 0.99 -0.90 -10.77
N LEU A 216 1.04 -2.23 -10.76
CA LEU A 216 0.34 -3.07 -11.75
C LEU A 216 -1.18 -2.89 -11.69
N ILE A 217 -1.75 -2.88 -10.49
CA ILE A 217 -3.19 -2.65 -10.30
C ILE A 217 -3.58 -1.25 -10.77
N LEU A 218 -2.77 -0.23 -10.43
CA LEU A 218 -3.01 1.14 -10.83
C LEU A 218 -2.88 1.32 -12.35
N ALA A 219 -1.90 0.67 -12.99
CA ALA A 219 -1.73 0.61 -14.44
C ALA A 219 -3.02 0.11 -15.12
N GLY A 220 -3.52 -1.04 -14.69
CA GLY A 220 -4.74 -1.61 -15.23
C GLY A 220 -5.98 -0.74 -14.96
N ARG A 221 -6.01 0.00 -13.85
CA ARG A 221 -7.12 0.87 -13.51
C ARG A 221 -7.14 2.18 -14.30
N ALA A 222 -5.99 2.82 -14.47
CA ALA A 222 -5.87 4.13 -15.10
C ALA A 222 -5.63 4.04 -16.60
N ASP A 223 -5.30 2.86 -17.13
CA ASP A 223 -4.82 2.63 -18.50
C ASP A 223 -3.68 3.60 -18.88
N SER A 224 -2.93 4.03 -17.89
CA SER A 224 -1.87 5.03 -18.04
C SER A 224 -0.87 4.98 -16.88
N GLY A 225 0.41 5.10 -17.20
CA GLY A 225 1.45 5.50 -16.27
C GLY A 225 1.58 7.03 -16.27
N TYR A 226 1.58 7.67 -15.10
CA TYR A 226 1.62 9.13 -15.01
C TYR A 226 2.51 9.62 -13.88
N PRO A 227 3.19 10.79 -14.06
CA PRO A 227 4.23 11.30 -13.15
C PRO A 227 3.79 11.52 -11.71
N ASN A 228 2.53 11.88 -11.49
CA ASN A 228 1.98 12.14 -10.16
C ASN A 228 1.36 10.90 -9.50
N ALA A 229 1.55 9.69 -10.08
CA ALA A 229 1.09 8.47 -9.48
C ALA A 229 1.69 8.28 -8.08
N GLY A 230 0.85 7.88 -7.13
CA GLY A 230 1.28 7.61 -5.75
C GLY A 230 1.79 8.82 -4.97
N LEU A 231 1.52 10.04 -5.41
CA LEU A 231 1.88 11.23 -4.62
C LEU A 231 1.10 11.24 -3.30
N GLN A 232 1.83 11.39 -2.18
CA GLN A 232 1.30 11.33 -0.80
C GLN A 232 0.71 9.96 -0.38
N SER A 233 0.82 8.93 -1.21
CA SER A 233 0.30 7.59 -0.88
C SER A 233 1.03 6.92 0.28
N GLU A 234 2.27 7.32 0.53
CA GLU A 234 3.03 6.90 1.71
C GLU A 234 2.35 7.33 3.01
N LEU A 235 1.83 8.56 3.06
CA LEU A 235 1.12 9.08 4.23
C LEU A 235 -0.23 8.37 4.43
N ASP A 236 -0.96 8.12 3.34
CA ASP A 236 -2.20 7.36 3.37
C ASP A 236 -1.99 5.92 3.87
N ALA A 237 -0.91 5.28 3.41
CA ALA A 237 -0.55 3.93 3.83
C ALA A 237 -0.19 3.86 5.31
N ILE A 238 0.60 4.83 5.81
CA ILE A 238 0.91 4.97 7.25
C ILE A 238 -0.38 5.19 8.05
N ALA A 239 -1.24 6.12 7.61
CA ALA A 239 -2.52 6.39 8.25
C ALA A 239 -3.39 5.14 8.36
N ALA A 240 -3.53 4.40 7.27
CA ALA A 240 -4.29 3.15 7.25
C ALA A 240 -3.73 2.11 8.24
N CYS A 241 -2.40 1.98 8.34
CA CYS A 241 -1.77 1.08 9.30
C CYS A 241 -2.07 1.46 10.76
N ILE A 242 -1.96 2.76 11.10
CA ILE A 242 -2.19 3.25 12.47
C ILE A 242 -3.66 3.14 12.85
N ILE A 243 -4.57 3.57 11.96
CA ILE A 243 -6.03 3.44 12.14
C ILE A 243 -6.40 1.95 12.29
N GLY A 244 -5.71 1.07 11.56
CA GLY A 244 -5.84 -0.38 11.64
C GLY A 244 -5.24 -1.00 12.90
N GLY A 245 -4.66 -0.20 13.81
CA GLY A 245 -4.13 -0.62 15.10
C GLY A 245 -2.68 -1.12 15.07
N ALA A 246 -1.92 -0.82 14.02
CA ALA A 246 -0.47 -0.99 14.05
C ALA A 246 0.16 0.09 14.94
N SER A 247 1.08 -0.30 15.84
CA SER A 247 1.77 0.67 16.68
C SER A 247 2.92 1.32 15.92
N PHE A 248 2.96 2.65 15.97
CA PHE A 248 4.05 3.44 15.40
C PHE A 248 5.42 3.13 16.07
N PHE A 249 5.38 2.62 17.29
CA PHE A 249 6.57 2.21 18.05
C PHE A 249 7.08 0.79 17.73
N GLY A 250 6.42 0.10 16.80
CA GLY A 250 6.77 -1.26 16.38
C GLY A 250 6.21 -2.37 17.27
N GLY A 251 6.45 -3.61 16.85
CA GLY A 251 6.16 -4.83 17.60
C GLY A 251 4.67 -5.21 17.72
N ARG A 252 3.74 -4.38 17.20
CA ARG A 252 2.29 -4.61 17.32
C ARG A 252 1.55 -4.23 16.05
N GLY A 253 0.48 -4.97 15.76
CA GLY A 253 -0.39 -4.77 14.62
C GLY A 253 -0.81 -6.10 13.98
N THR A 254 -1.80 -6.06 13.10
CA THR A 254 -2.28 -7.26 12.40
C THR A 254 -2.58 -6.94 10.93
N VAL A 255 -2.40 -7.91 10.05
CA VAL A 255 -2.71 -7.79 8.62
C VAL A 255 -4.19 -7.45 8.40
N LEU A 256 -5.09 -8.07 9.17
CA LEU A 256 -6.53 -7.76 9.10
C LEU A 256 -6.85 -6.35 9.59
N GLY A 257 -6.12 -5.87 10.62
CA GLY A 257 -6.22 -4.49 11.08
C GLY A 257 -5.86 -3.50 9.97
N VAL A 258 -4.77 -3.75 9.23
CA VAL A 258 -4.37 -2.91 8.09
C VAL A 258 -5.47 -2.87 7.02
N PHE A 259 -6.06 -4.03 6.69
CA PHE A 259 -7.19 -4.07 5.75
C PHE A 259 -8.37 -3.22 6.23
N ALA A 260 -8.73 -3.33 7.52
CA ALA A 260 -9.79 -2.50 8.10
C ALA A 260 -9.43 -1.00 8.02
N GLY A 261 -8.18 -0.62 8.30
CA GLY A 261 -7.71 0.76 8.18
C GLY A 261 -7.79 1.30 6.75
N VAL A 262 -7.37 0.50 5.76
CA VAL A 262 -7.50 0.86 4.34
C VAL A 262 -8.97 1.02 3.93
N MET A 263 -9.84 0.12 4.41
CA MET A 263 -11.29 0.23 4.18
C MET A 263 -11.86 1.52 4.78
N ILE A 264 -11.49 1.86 6.00
CA ILE A 264 -11.91 3.11 6.66
C ILE A 264 -11.50 4.32 5.84
N MET A 265 -10.23 4.38 5.39
CA MET A 265 -9.72 5.48 4.56
C MET A 265 -10.42 5.55 3.19
N GLY A 266 -10.65 4.39 2.56
CA GLY A 266 -11.33 4.31 1.27
C GLY A 266 -12.79 4.76 1.35
N ILE A 267 -13.52 4.33 2.37
CA ILE A 267 -14.91 4.74 2.61
C ILE A 267 -14.98 6.24 2.94
N LEU A 268 -14.03 6.76 3.72
CA LEU A 268 -13.97 8.18 4.04
C LEU A 268 -13.77 9.02 2.76
N ARG A 269 -12.77 8.68 1.95
CA ARG A 269 -12.51 9.39 0.68
C ARG A 269 -13.68 9.30 -0.30
N ASN A 270 -14.27 8.10 -0.43
CA ASN A 270 -15.44 7.91 -1.27
C ASN A 270 -16.63 8.75 -0.80
N GLY A 271 -16.92 8.73 0.49
CA GLY A 271 -18.01 9.54 1.07
C GLY A 271 -17.79 11.05 0.88
N LEU A 272 -16.57 11.54 1.13
CA LEU A 272 -16.23 12.94 0.91
C LEU A 272 -16.35 13.34 -0.59
N ASN A 273 -15.96 12.45 -1.49
CA ASN A 273 -16.15 12.68 -2.94
C ASN A 273 -17.63 12.72 -3.34
N LEU A 274 -18.48 11.86 -2.75
CA LEU A 274 -19.92 11.87 -3.02
C LEU A 274 -20.61 13.13 -2.48
N MET A 275 -20.00 13.80 -1.51
CA MET A 275 -20.46 15.09 -0.96
C MET A 275 -19.80 16.30 -1.64
N ASP A 276 -19.07 16.11 -2.74
CA ASP A 276 -18.32 17.13 -3.47
C ASP A 276 -17.34 17.94 -2.60
N VAL A 277 -16.83 17.33 -1.50
CA VAL A 277 -15.82 17.94 -0.65
C VAL A 277 -14.50 18.03 -1.39
N SER A 278 -13.95 19.23 -1.50
CA SER A 278 -12.71 19.48 -2.24
C SER A 278 -11.53 18.64 -1.70
N SER A 279 -10.62 18.27 -2.59
CA SER A 279 -9.42 17.49 -2.25
C SER A 279 -8.55 18.19 -1.18
N PHE A 280 -8.58 19.50 -1.09
CA PHE A 280 -7.85 20.27 -0.08
C PHE A 280 -8.41 20.00 1.34
N TRP A 281 -9.73 20.02 1.50
CA TRP A 281 -10.36 19.67 2.76
C TRP A 281 -10.17 18.20 3.14
N GLN A 282 -10.15 17.31 2.13
CA GLN A 282 -9.82 15.90 2.37
C GLN A 282 -8.41 15.74 2.95
N GLN A 283 -7.41 16.49 2.46
CA GLN A 283 -6.05 16.46 3.00
C GLN A 283 -6.00 16.93 4.45
N VAL A 284 -6.72 18.02 4.79
CA VAL A 284 -6.81 18.53 6.17
C VAL A 284 -7.41 17.48 7.10
N LEU A 285 -8.52 16.85 6.68
CA LEU A 285 -9.19 15.81 7.47
C LEU A 285 -8.31 14.59 7.68
N ILE A 286 -7.66 14.10 6.63
CA ILE A 286 -6.75 12.95 6.70
C ILE A 286 -5.57 13.26 7.62
N GLY A 287 -4.93 14.43 7.49
CA GLY A 287 -3.86 14.86 8.38
C GLY A 287 -4.29 14.91 9.83
N SER A 288 -5.49 15.44 10.11
CA SER A 288 -6.06 15.47 11.46
C SER A 288 -6.29 14.07 12.03
N ILE A 289 -6.81 13.15 11.21
CA ILE A 289 -7.02 11.74 11.60
C ILE A 289 -5.70 11.06 11.93
N ILE A 290 -4.64 11.30 11.15
CA ILE A 290 -3.31 10.74 11.42
C ILE A 290 -2.81 11.20 12.80
N VAL A 291 -2.87 12.50 13.08
CA VAL A 291 -2.42 13.06 14.36
C VAL A 291 -3.22 12.46 15.53
N LEU A 292 -4.55 12.39 15.38
CA LEU A 292 -5.41 11.80 16.41
C LEU A 292 -5.13 10.30 16.62
N ALA A 293 -4.91 9.55 15.56
CA ALA A 293 -4.62 8.12 15.63
C ALA A 293 -3.28 7.85 16.35
N VAL A 294 -2.23 8.63 16.02
CA VAL A 294 -0.93 8.54 16.71
C VAL A 294 -1.06 8.95 18.17
N TYR A 295 -1.82 10.01 18.48
CA TYR A 295 -2.05 10.43 19.86
C TYR A 295 -2.74 9.33 20.69
N VAL A 296 -3.75 8.67 20.11
CA VAL A 296 -4.41 7.51 20.76
C VAL A 296 -3.43 6.35 21.00
N ASP A 297 -2.51 6.08 20.06
CA ASP A 297 -1.48 5.04 20.24
C ASP A 297 -0.52 5.37 21.40
N VAL A 298 -0.10 6.65 21.50
CA VAL A 298 0.73 7.13 22.65
C VAL A 298 -0.02 6.93 23.98
N LEU A 299 -1.29 7.35 24.06
CA LEU A 299 -2.10 7.19 25.28
C LEU A 299 -2.25 5.72 25.70
N ARG A 300 -2.48 4.81 24.74
CA ARG A 300 -2.59 3.37 25.00
C ARG A 300 -1.29 2.79 25.54
N ARG A 301 -0.17 3.26 25.05
CA ARG A 301 1.16 2.84 25.53
C ARG A 301 1.38 3.29 26.97
N ASP A 302 1.10 4.55 27.28
CA ASP A 302 1.31 5.11 28.63
C ASP A 302 0.42 4.44 29.68
N LEU A 303 -0.81 4.09 29.32
CA LEU A 303 -1.72 3.33 30.19
C LEU A 303 -1.25 1.86 30.39
N GLY A 304 -0.62 1.28 29.37
CA GLY A 304 -0.07 -0.09 29.43
C GLY A 304 1.23 -0.21 30.27
N THR A 305 2.00 0.88 30.40
CA THR A 305 3.25 0.92 31.19
C THR A 305 3.02 1.23 32.66
N ARG A 306 1.82 1.68 33.04
CA ARG A 306 1.43 1.97 34.45
C ARG A 306 0.86 0.76 35.20
N LYS A 307 0.76 -0.40 34.55
CA LYS A 307 0.39 -1.69 35.15
C LYS A 307 1.62 -2.61 35.21
#